data_d5967194d4a16ac5341a927737f804b4
#
_entry.id   d5967194d4a16ac5341a927737f804b4
#
_cell.length_a   1.000
_cell.length_b   1.000
_cell.length_c   1.000
_cell.angle_alpha   90.00
_cell.angle_beta   90.00
_cell.angle_gamma   90.00
#
_symmetry.space_group_name_H-M   'P 1'
#
loop_
_entity.id
_entity.type
_entity.pdbx_description
1 polymer ?
#
loop_
_entity_poly.entity_id
_entity_poly.type
_entity_poly.pdbx_seq_one_letter_code
_entity_poly.pdbx_strand_id
1 'polypeptide(L)'
;MFKNLSLKKKFTVIMLIVGFAANLTVAAGAFYYIQKFKKDELMHEAKMVLFAEKAARDYDSGSLRPAVMKATDKFVIQAESATFLALGVAKLIKKFLPHYTYSEPTLNPLNLKNKANSFQETIIDRFKSSPFLKSVSGYHTFNGLSYFYVMKPVVAKQGCMVCHGNPDNNSPITQAIVKKYGDTHGWHWKVGTTAGVLSVLVPTKHRANIALHNAIIITAAFLILFLLAFIIAIYFINKAIIKPIHKMTKLAEDVSVGKSNEDFKVKGNDEIGALANSFNRLKKSYLKAVQLLADRNKEKK
;
A
#
# COMPACT_ATOMS: atom_id res chain seq x y z
N MET A 1 40.47 5.66 -6.86
CA MET A 1 39.80 6.94 -6.62
C MET A 1 39.84 7.42 -5.16
N PHE A 2 39.77 6.56 -4.14
CA PHE A 2 39.76 6.97 -2.71
C PHE A 2 41.14 7.31 -2.10
N LYS A 3 42.27 6.93 -2.69
CA LYS A 3 43.60 7.10 -2.08
C LYS A 3 43.99 8.57 -1.79
N ASN A 4 43.61 9.49 -2.67
CA ASN A 4 44.01 10.90 -2.59
C ASN A 4 43.02 11.83 -1.90
N LEU A 5 41.91 11.30 -1.35
CA LEU A 5 40.92 12.09 -0.63
C LEU A 5 41.31 12.26 0.84
N SER A 6 41.08 13.46 1.40
CA SER A 6 41.22 13.67 2.83
C SER A 6 40.29 12.76 3.63
N LEU A 7 40.65 12.44 4.88
CA LEU A 7 39.85 11.56 5.75
C LEU A 7 38.39 12.05 5.87
N LYS A 8 38.22 13.36 6.00
CA LYS A 8 36.88 14.00 6.01
C LYS A 8 36.05 13.65 4.75
N LYS A 9 36.66 13.83 3.57
CA LYS A 9 36.00 13.55 2.29
C LYS A 9 35.65 12.06 2.14
N LYS A 10 36.55 11.15 2.59
CA LYS A 10 36.27 9.71 2.58
C LYS A 10 35.04 9.36 3.40
N PHE A 11 34.96 9.81 4.65
CA PHE A 11 33.77 9.58 5.50
C PHE A 11 32.51 10.18 4.93
N THR A 12 32.56 11.42 4.41
CA THR A 12 31.42 12.06 3.78
C THR A 12 30.87 11.24 2.60
N VAL A 13 31.75 10.77 1.70
CA VAL A 13 31.34 9.98 0.53
C VAL A 13 30.75 8.62 0.95
N ILE A 14 31.38 7.93 1.90
CA ILE A 14 30.86 6.64 2.40
C ILE A 14 29.48 6.84 3.02
N MET A 15 29.30 7.86 3.87
CA MET A 15 28.00 8.13 4.50
C MET A 15 26.92 8.51 3.48
N LEU A 16 27.27 9.27 2.44
CA LEU A 16 26.33 9.61 1.37
C LEU A 16 25.90 8.36 0.57
N ILE A 17 26.85 7.46 0.26
CA ILE A 17 26.54 6.20 -0.45
C ILE A 17 25.60 5.33 0.41
N VAL A 18 25.95 5.13 1.68
CA VAL A 18 25.12 4.33 2.61
C VAL A 18 23.74 4.95 2.79
N GLY A 19 23.66 6.27 2.96
CA GLY A 19 22.39 6.97 3.11
C GLY A 19 21.53 6.93 1.85
N PHE A 20 22.15 7.06 0.68
CA PHE A 20 21.45 6.92 -0.59
C PHE A 20 20.89 5.49 -0.77
N ALA A 21 21.71 4.48 -0.49
CA ALA A 21 21.29 3.07 -0.55
C ALA A 21 20.15 2.78 0.43
N ALA A 22 20.22 3.30 1.66
CA ALA A 22 19.17 3.15 2.66
C ALA A 22 17.86 3.83 2.23
N ASN A 23 17.92 5.06 1.72
CA ASN A 23 16.75 5.75 1.18
C ASN A 23 16.12 5.02 0.00
N LEU A 24 16.91 4.49 -0.92
CA LEU A 24 16.44 3.69 -2.05
C LEU A 24 15.72 2.42 -1.57
N THR A 25 16.25 1.75 -0.55
CA THR A 25 15.64 0.56 0.05
C THR A 25 14.30 0.90 0.71
N VAL A 26 14.21 2.02 1.44
CA VAL A 26 12.95 2.48 2.06
C VAL A 26 11.92 2.83 0.98
N ALA A 27 12.31 3.55 -0.06
CA ALA A 27 11.42 3.91 -1.16
C ALA A 27 10.89 2.67 -1.91
N ALA A 28 11.76 1.71 -2.20
CA ALA A 28 11.39 0.43 -2.83
C ALA A 28 10.47 -0.39 -1.92
N GLY A 29 10.76 -0.46 -0.63
CA GLY A 29 9.92 -1.14 0.38
C GLY A 29 8.54 -0.50 0.52
N ALA A 30 8.47 0.83 0.60
CA ALA A 30 7.21 1.56 0.64
C ALA A 30 6.38 1.33 -0.62
N PHE A 31 7.00 1.37 -1.80
CA PHE A 31 6.32 1.08 -3.07
C PHE A 31 5.78 -0.35 -3.12
N TYR A 32 6.59 -1.35 -2.75
CA TYR A 32 6.17 -2.76 -2.69
C TYR A 32 5.01 -2.97 -1.70
N TYR A 33 5.11 -2.40 -0.50
CA TYR A 33 4.07 -2.47 0.52
C TYR A 33 2.74 -1.91 0.00
N ILE A 34 2.78 -0.73 -0.62
CA ILE A 34 1.60 -0.08 -1.20
C ILE A 34 0.94 -0.94 -2.27
N GLN A 35 1.73 -1.54 -3.17
CA GLN A 35 1.18 -2.40 -4.23
C GLN A 35 0.50 -3.65 -3.67
N LYS A 36 1.07 -4.25 -2.64
CA LYS A 36 0.51 -5.44 -1.98
C LYS A 36 -0.78 -5.13 -1.23
N PHE A 37 -0.77 -4.11 -0.39
CA PHE A 37 -1.94 -3.76 0.45
C PHE A 37 -3.10 -3.16 -0.35
N LYS A 38 -2.83 -2.52 -1.48
CA LYS A 38 -3.86 -1.94 -2.35
C LYS A 38 -4.92 -2.97 -2.78
N LYS A 39 -4.50 -4.18 -3.16
CA LYS A 39 -5.43 -5.25 -3.57
C LYS A 39 -6.28 -5.76 -2.41
N ASP A 40 -5.68 -5.96 -1.25
CA ASP A 40 -6.37 -6.46 -0.06
C ASP A 40 -7.39 -5.44 0.47
N GLU A 41 -7.06 -4.16 0.46
CA GLU A 41 -7.96 -3.08 0.83
C GLU A 41 -9.15 -2.98 -0.13
N LEU A 42 -8.90 -2.99 -1.45
CA LEU A 42 -9.96 -2.99 -2.46
C LEU A 42 -10.87 -4.22 -2.34
N MET A 43 -10.29 -5.38 -2.05
CA MET A 43 -11.03 -6.61 -1.78
C MET A 43 -11.90 -6.48 -0.52
N HIS A 44 -11.37 -5.88 0.55
CA HIS A 44 -12.10 -5.64 1.79
C HIS A 44 -13.29 -4.70 1.56
N GLU A 45 -13.08 -3.58 0.88
CA GLU A 45 -14.13 -2.64 0.52
C GLU A 45 -15.23 -3.29 -0.34
N ALA A 46 -14.85 -4.03 -1.37
CA ALA A 46 -15.81 -4.73 -2.20
C ALA A 46 -16.62 -5.77 -1.41
N LYS A 47 -15.98 -6.49 -0.48
CA LYS A 47 -16.67 -7.43 0.42
C LYS A 47 -17.64 -6.74 1.35
N MET A 48 -17.30 -5.56 1.89
CA MET A 48 -18.22 -4.80 2.76
C MET A 48 -19.50 -4.44 2.02
N VAL A 49 -19.41 -3.96 0.77
CA VAL A 49 -20.60 -3.67 -0.06
C VAL A 49 -21.40 -4.96 -0.32
N LEU A 50 -20.72 -6.05 -0.71
CA LEU A 50 -21.38 -7.35 -0.93
C LEU A 50 -22.09 -7.88 0.32
N PHE A 51 -21.51 -7.67 1.52
CA PHE A 51 -22.14 -8.11 2.76
C PHE A 51 -23.35 -7.24 3.15
N ALA A 52 -23.27 -5.93 2.93
CA ALA A 52 -24.39 -5.03 3.14
C ALA A 52 -25.59 -5.41 2.24
N GLU A 53 -25.31 -5.65 0.96
CA GLU A 53 -26.33 -6.08 0.01
C GLU A 53 -26.88 -7.49 0.31
N LYS A 54 -26.00 -8.40 0.75
CA LYS A 54 -26.46 -9.72 1.21
C LYS A 54 -27.35 -9.60 2.44
N ALA A 55 -26.98 -8.79 3.42
CA ALA A 55 -27.81 -8.58 4.62
C ALA A 55 -29.18 -7.99 4.26
N ALA A 56 -29.24 -7.04 3.33
CA ALA A 56 -30.51 -6.49 2.83
C ALA A 56 -31.39 -7.58 2.18
N ARG A 57 -30.80 -8.45 1.35
CA ARG A 57 -31.50 -9.58 0.71
C ARG A 57 -31.96 -10.64 1.72
N ASP A 58 -31.13 -10.94 2.71
CA ASP A 58 -31.45 -11.93 3.74
C ASP A 58 -32.59 -11.39 4.65
N TYR A 59 -32.58 -10.08 4.97
CA TYR A 59 -33.65 -9.42 5.69
C TYR A 59 -34.98 -9.43 4.90
N ASP A 60 -34.92 -9.12 3.60
CA ASP A 60 -36.07 -9.20 2.70
C ASP A 60 -36.69 -10.61 2.75
N SER A 61 -35.87 -11.62 2.44
CA SER A 61 -36.37 -12.99 2.31
C SER A 61 -36.81 -13.63 3.63
N GLY A 62 -36.14 -13.27 4.74
CA GLY A 62 -36.40 -13.87 6.07
C GLY A 62 -37.45 -13.16 6.90
N SER A 63 -37.68 -11.87 6.67
CA SER A 63 -38.57 -11.05 7.52
C SER A 63 -39.59 -10.22 6.74
N LEU A 64 -39.11 -9.37 5.82
CA LEU A 64 -39.97 -8.39 5.17
C LEU A 64 -40.99 -9.06 4.25
N ARG A 65 -40.56 -9.93 3.33
CA ARG A 65 -41.42 -10.63 2.38
C ARG A 65 -42.48 -11.48 3.08
N PRO A 66 -42.21 -12.34 4.08
CA PRO A 66 -43.23 -13.10 4.77
C PRO A 66 -44.25 -12.23 5.50
N ALA A 67 -43.81 -11.08 6.05
CA ALA A 67 -44.70 -10.14 6.71
C ALA A 67 -45.68 -9.46 5.73
N VAL A 68 -45.15 -9.01 4.57
CA VAL A 68 -45.98 -8.37 3.53
C VAL A 68 -46.97 -9.36 2.91
N MET A 69 -46.55 -10.59 2.60
CA MET A 69 -47.39 -11.65 2.06
C MET A 69 -48.53 -12.06 3.02
N LYS A 70 -48.38 -11.86 4.33
CA LYS A 70 -49.46 -12.05 5.32
C LYS A 70 -50.40 -10.86 5.39
N ALA A 71 -49.91 -9.66 5.09
CA ALA A 71 -50.65 -8.43 5.23
C ALA A 71 -51.52 -8.09 3.98
N THR A 72 -51.13 -8.60 2.80
CA THR A 72 -51.84 -8.32 1.54
C THR A 72 -51.61 -9.43 0.51
N ASP A 73 -52.65 -9.66 -0.31
CA ASP A 73 -52.60 -10.56 -1.47
C ASP A 73 -52.06 -9.86 -2.74
N LYS A 74 -51.83 -8.54 -2.66
CA LYS A 74 -51.27 -7.77 -3.80
C LYS A 74 -49.74 -7.91 -3.87
N PHE A 75 -49.24 -8.12 -5.06
CA PHE A 75 -47.78 -8.17 -5.29
C PHE A 75 -47.15 -6.80 -5.02
N VAL A 76 -46.21 -6.75 -4.05
CA VAL A 76 -45.46 -5.55 -3.64
C VAL A 76 -43.99 -5.77 -4.00
N ILE A 77 -43.59 -5.32 -5.18
CA ILE A 77 -42.23 -5.52 -5.71
C ILE A 77 -41.13 -5.04 -4.75
N GLN A 78 -41.37 -3.98 -3.98
CA GLN A 78 -40.42 -3.39 -3.02
C GLN A 78 -40.05 -4.35 -1.89
N ALA A 79 -40.91 -5.28 -1.57
CA ALA A 79 -40.77 -6.23 -0.47
C ALA A 79 -40.75 -7.69 -0.90
N GLU A 80 -41.04 -7.97 -2.16
CA GLU A 80 -41.09 -9.34 -2.66
C GLU A 80 -40.01 -9.66 -3.66
N SER A 81 -39.23 -8.66 -4.10
CA SER A 81 -38.07 -8.83 -4.97
C SER A 81 -36.77 -8.42 -4.25
N ALA A 82 -36.01 -9.41 -3.80
CA ALA A 82 -34.72 -9.16 -3.14
C ALA A 82 -33.74 -8.36 -4.03
N THR A 83 -33.77 -8.54 -5.35
CA THR A 83 -33.00 -7.73 -6.30
C THR A 83 -33.46 -6.28 -6.34
N PHE A 84 -34.80 -6.03 -6.33
CA PHE A 84 -35.31 -4.67 -6.33
C PHE A 84 -34.93 -3.93 -5.05
N LEU A 85 -35.04 -4.59 -3.90
CA LEU A 85 -34.64 -4.04 -2.61
C LEU A 85 -33.14 -3.77 -2.57
N ALA A 86 -32.27 -4.75 -2.94
CA ALA A 86 -30.82 -4.60 -2.95
C ALA A 86 -30.35 -3.44 -3.86
N LEU A 87 -30.89 -3.34 -5.08
CA LEU A 87 -30.58 -2.22 -5.97
C LEU A 87 -31.08 -0.87 -5.42
N GLY A 88 -32.18 -0.87 -4.66
CA GLY A 88 -32.70 0.29 -3.93
C GLY A 88 -31.71 0.73 -2.83
N VAL A 89 -31.25 -0.19 -2.01
CA VAL A 89 -30.23 0.03 -0.98
C VAL A 89 -28.92 0.52 -1.60
N ALA A 90 -28.44 -0.12 -2.67
CA ALA A 90 -27.24 0.29 -3.40
C ALA A 90 -27.34 1.74 -3.92
N LYS A 91 -28.51 2.14 -4.39
CA LYS A 91 -28.78 3.54 -4.81
C LYS A 91 -28.64 4.52 -3.64
N LEU A 92 -29.04 4.13 -2.44
CA LEU A 92 -28.87 4.95 -1.23
C LEU A 92 -27.40 4.98 -0.79
N ILE A 93 -26.73 3.83 -0.78
CA ILE A 93 -25.28 3.74 -0.49
C ILE A 93 -24.48 4.64 -1.44
N LYS A 94 -24.84 4.68 -2.72
CA LYS A 94 -24.18 5.54 -3.72
C LYS A 94 -24.24 7.03 -3.40
N LYS A 95 -25.19 7.51 -2.59
CA LYS A 95 -25.22 8.90 -2.13
C LYS A 95 -24.06 9.22 -1.18
N PHE A 96 -23.63 8.24 -0.40
CA PHE A 96 -22.51 8.37 0.55
C PHE A 96 -21.18 7.93 -0.04
N LEU A 97 -21.24 6.95 -0.96
CA LEU A 97 -20.08 6.37 -1.65
C LEU A 97 -20.28 6.48 -3.19
N PRO A 98 -20.21 7.69 -3.78
CA PRO A 98 -20.64 7.95 -5.16
C PRO A 98 -19.84 7.18 -6.23
N HIS A 99 -18.65 6.72 -5.88
CA HIS A 99 -17.76 6.02 -6.81
C HIS A 99 -17.91 4.49 -6.78
N TYR A 100 -18.65 3.95 -5.81
CA TYR A 100 -18.91 2.52 -5.74
C TYR A 100 -20.12 2.17 -6.60
N THR A 101 -20.03 1.04 -7.28
CA THR A 101 -21.16 0.54 -8.07
C THR A 101 -21.47 -0.88 -7.67
N TYR A 102 -22.72 -1.11 -7.26
CA TYR A 102 -23.29 -2.43 -7.13
C TYR A 102 -24.32 -2.64 -8.23
N SER A 103 -24.34 -3.82 -8.82
CA SER A 103 -25.30 -4.23 -9.83
C SER A 103 -25.52 -5.75 -9.81
N GLU A 104 -26.66 -6.18 -10.33
CA GLU A 104 -27.02 -7.60 -10.46
C GLU A 104 -27.31 -7.93 -11.93
N PRO A 105 -26.28 -7.91 -12.81
CA PRO A 105 -26.48 -8.21 -14.21
C PRO A 105 -26.79 -9.70 -14.42
N THR A 106 -27.73 -9.96 -15.34
CA THR A 106 -28.11 -11.29 -15.79
C THR A 106 -28.10 -11.35 -17.33
N LEU A 107 -27.99 -12.57 -17.89
CA LEU A 107 -28.06 -12.76 -19.34
C LEU A 107 -29.47 -12.50 -19.88
N ASN A 108 -30.48 -12.89 -19.12
CA ASN A 108 -31.88 -12.73 -19.47
C ASN A 108 -32.66 -12.12 -18.28
N PRO A 109 -32.65 -10.78 -18.10
CA PRO A 109 -33.34 -10.10 -17.02
C PRO A 109 -34.79 -9.76 -17.38
N LEU A 110 -35.70 -9.74 -16.38
CA LEU A 110 -37.01 -9.11 -16.53
C LEU A 110 -36.87 -7.61 -16.82
N ASN A 111 -36.05 -6.91 -16.06
CA ASN A 111 -35.73 -5.51 -16.30
C ASN A 111 -34.49 -5.39 -17.18
N LEU A 112 -34.66 -4.94 -18.42
CA LEU A 112 -33.54 -4.79 -19.39
C LEU A 112 -32.38 -3.89 -18.91
N LYS A 113 -32.62 -3.02 -17.92
CA LYS A 113 -31.54 -2.23 -17.29
C LYS A 113 -30.52 -3.10 -16.56
N ASN A 114 -30.89 -4.34 -16.22
CA ASN A 114 -30.01 -5.32 -15.59
C ASN A 114 -29.38 -6.30 -16.60
N LYS A 115 -29.44 -6.01 -17.90
CA LYS A 115 -28.78 -6.80 -18.94
C LYS A 115 -27.25 -6.75 -18.71
N ALA A 116 -26.63 -7.93 -18.70
CA ALA A 116 -25.18 -8.03 -18.62
C ALA A 116 -24.51 -7.40 -19.85
N ASN A 117 -23.41 -6.70 -19.66
CA ASN A 117 -22.52 -6.28 -20.75
C ASN A 117 -21.56 -7.42 -21.11
N SER A 118 -20.82 -7.29 -22.23
CA SER A 118 -19.94 -8.36 -22.74
C SER A 118 -18.91 -8.85 -21.72
N PHE A 119 -18.36 -7.97 -20.91
CA PHE A 119 -17.43 -8.35 -19.84
C PHE A 119 -18.14 -9.18 -18.76
N GLN A 120 -19.33 -8.74 -18.32
CA GLN A 120 -20.13 -9.46 -17.33
C GLN A 120 -20.63 -10.80 -17.86
N GLU A 121 -20.99 -10.88 -19.13
CA GLU A 121 -21.35 -12.13 -19.81
C GLU A 121 -20.21 -13.14 -19.74
N THR A 122 -18.97 -12.72 -20.07
CA THR A 122 -17.77 -13.58 -19.95
C THR A 122 -17.59 -14.14 -18.53
N ILE A 123 -17.82 -13.32 -17.52
CA ILE A 123 -17.72 -13.76 -16.12
C ILE A 123 -18.86 -14.71 -15.74
N ILE A 124 -20.10 -14.48 -16.21
CA ILE A 124 -21.24 -15.38 -16.00
C ILE A 124 -20.95 -16.75 -16.63
N ASP A 125 -20.44 -16.78 -17.85
CA ASP A 125 -20.11 -18.02 -18.53
C ASP A 125 -18.96 -18.78 -17.86
N ARG A 126 -18.00 -18.07 -17.29
CA ARG A 126 -16.97 -18.67 -16.44
C ARG A 126 -17.56 -19.35 -15.20
N PHE A 127 -18.56 -18.75 -14.55
CA PHE A 127 -19.27 -19.40 -13.43
C PHE A 127 -20.09 -20.60 -13.86
N LYS A 128 -20.71 -20.57 -15.05
CA LYS A 128 -21.42 -21.73 -15.60
C LYS A 128 -20.48 -22.90 -15.88
N SER A 129 -19.29 -22.61 -16.45
CA SER A 129 -18.28 -23.63 -16.74
C SER A 129 -17.56 -24.15 -15.50
N SER A 130 -17.61 -23.43 -14.38
CA SER A 130 -16.93 -23.76 -13.12
C SER A 130 -17.87 -23.58 -11.93
N PRO A 131 -18.81 -24.51 -11.68
CA PRO A 131 -19.85 -24.33 -10.63
C PRO A 131 -19.31 -24.22 -9.21
N PHE A 132 -18.09 -24.72 -8.95
CA PHE A 132 -17.45 -24.59 -7.63
C PHE A 132 -16.80 -23.24 -7.38
N LEU A 133 -16.71 -22.38 -8.39
CA LEU A 133 -16.12 -21.05 -8.28
C LEU A 133 -17.05 -20.13 -7.49
N LYS A 134 -16.58 -19.67 -6.32
CA LYS A 134 -17.39 -18.87 -5.39
C LYS A 134 -17.36 -17.36 -5.68
N SER A 135 -16.28 -16.89 -6.29
CA SER A 135 -16.11 -15.47 -6.67
C SER A 135 -14.99 -15.29 -7.68
N VAL A 136 -15.07 -14.24 -8.47
CA VAL A 136 -14.00 -13.76 -9.37
C VAL A 136 -13.69 -12.32 -9.02
N SER A 137 -12.42 -11.95 -9.00
CA SER A 137 -11.98 -10.57 -8.76
C SER A 137 -10.80 -10.21 -9.66
N GLY A 138 -10.66 -8.94 -9.97
CA GLY A 138 -9.58 -8.44 -10.80
C GLY A 138 -9.74 -6.95 -11.08
N TYR A 139 -8.98 -6.46 -12.06
CA TYR A 139 -9.05 -5.09 -12.53
C TYR A 139 -9.67 -5.04 -13.91
N HIS A 140 -10.54 -4.07 -14.14
CA HIS A 140 -11.14 -3.83 -15.46
C HIS A 140 -11.41 -2.33 -15.65
N THR A 141 -11.32 -1.87 -16.89
CA THR A 141 -11.55 -0.46 -17.25
C THR A 141 -12.91 -0.33 -17.91
N PHE A 142 -13.79 0.49 -17.29
CA PHE A 142 -15.10 0.85 -17.84
C PHE A 142 -15.10 2.35 -18.13
N ASN A 143 -15.44 2.75 -19.35
CA ASN A 143 -15.54 4.15 -19.79
C ASN A 143 -14.30 4.99 -19.42
N GLY A 144 -13.09 4.44 -19.60
CA GLY A 144 -11.83 5.11 -19.29
C GLY A 144 -11.46 5.17 -17.81
N LEU A 145 -12.29 4.63 -16.90
CA LEU A 145 -12.01 4.55 -15.48
C LEU A 145 -11.64 3.12 -15.07
N SER A 146 -10.58 2.99 -14.31
CA SER A 146 -10.12 1.68 -13.81
C SER A 146 -10.79 1.33 -12.49
N TYR A 147 -11.32 0.12 -12.43
CA TYR A 147 -12.01 -0.43 -11.26
C TYR A 147 -11.38 -1.77 -10.84
N PHE A 148 -11.39 -2.01 -9.55
CA PHE A 148 -11.27 -3.35 -9.01
C PHE A 148 -12.68 -3.93 -8.89
N TYR A 149 -12.89 -5.10 -9.50
CA TYR A 149 -14.19 -5.75 -9.45
C TYR A 149 -14.16 -7.01 -8.57
N VAL A 150 -15.28 -7.28 -7.92
CA VAL A 150 -15.57 -8.56 -7.28
C VAL A 150 -16.96 -8.99 -7.74
N MET A 151 -17.05 -10.19 -8.30
CA MET A 151 -18.30 -10.77 -8.76
C MET A 151 -18.54 -12.12 -8.11
N LYS A 152 -19.79 -12.39 -7.74
CA LYS A 152 -20.26 -13.68 -7.21
C LYS A 152 -21.40 -14.22 -8.05
N PRO A 153 -21.52 -15.54 -8.27
CA PRO A 153 -22.60 -16.09 -9.06
C PRO A 153 -23.94 -15.96 -8.35
N VAL A 154 -24.99 -15.64 -9.10
CA VAL A 154 -26.39 -15.79 -8.70
C VAL A 154 -26.89 -17.10 -9.26
N VAL A 155 -26.98 -18.11 -8.40
CA VAL A 155 -27.53 -19.41 -8.76
C VAL A 155 -29.02 -19.40 -8.50
N ALA A 156 -29.81 -19.74 -9.52
CA ALA A 156 -31.26 -19.78 -9.43
C ALA A 156 -31.71 -20.88 -8.43
N LYS A 157 -32.56 -20.49 -7.48
CA LYS A 157 -33.16 -21.37 -6.47
C LYS A 157 -34.65 -21.58 -6.77
N GLN A 158 -35.29 -22.54 -6.11
CA GLN A 158 -36.72 -22.81 -6.27
C GLN A 158 -37.59 -21.55 -6.08
N GLY A 159 -37.27 -20.72 -5.08
CA GLY A 159 -37.98 -19.45 -4.84
C GLY A 159 -37.83 -18.42 -5.98
N CYS A 160 -36.80 -18.52 -6.84
CA CYS A 160 -36.67 -17.64 -8.01
C CYS A 160 -37.70 -17.94 -9.09
N MET A 161 -38.21 -19.17 -9.12
CA MET A 161 -39.18 -19.61 -10.13
C MET A 161 -40.54 -18.94 -9.97
N VAL A 162 -40.86 -18.40 -8.82
CA VAL A 162 -42.11 -17.62 -8.59
C VAL A 162 -42.16 -16.43 -9.54
N CYS A 163 -41.03 -15.78 -9.81
CA CYS A 163 -40.96 -14.59 -10.67
C CYS A 163 -40.27 -14.86 -12.03
N HIS A 164 -39.49 -15.93 -12.15
CA HIS A 164 -38.70 -16.24 -13.35
C HIS A 164 -39.03 -17.60 -13.95
N GLY A 165 -40.12 -18.23 -13.52
CA GLY A 165 -40.61 -19.52 -14.02
C GLY A 165 -41.33 -19.39 -15.37
N ASN A 166 -42.60 -19.83 -15.43
CA ASN A 166 -43.39 -19.74 -16.63
C ASN A 166 -44.29 -18.46 -16.61
N PRO A 167 -44.22 -17.60 -17.66
CA PRO A 167 -45.05 -16.41 -17.77
C PRO A 167 -46.55 -16.71 -17.90
N ASP A 168 -46.92 -17.90 -18.38
CA ASP A 168 -48.32 -18.35 -18.53
C ASP A 168 -48.96 -18.75 -17.21
N ASN A 169 -48.24 -18.72 -16.11
CA ASN A 169 -48.77 -19.01 -14.78
C ASN A 169 -49.72 -17.92 -14.33
N ASN A 170 -50.96 -18.29 -14.06
CA ASN A 170 -52.06 -17.38 -13.65
C ASN A 170 -51.93 -16.86 -12.19
N SER A 171 -50.81 -16.97 -11.55
CA SER A 171 -50.62 -16.41 -10.21
C SER A 171 -50.68 -14.87 -10.24
N PRO A 172 -51.23 -14.22 -9.19
CA PRO A 172 -51.27 -12.76 -9.10
C PRO A 172 -49.87 -12.10 -9.27
N ILE A 173 -48.83 -12.75 -8.76
CA ILE A 173 -47.44 -12.31 -8.88
C ILE A 173 -47.00 -12.33 -10.34
N THR A 174 -47.20 -13.45 -11.04
CA THR A 174 -46.83 -13.60 -12.46
C THR A 174 -47.55 -12.59 -13.33
N GLN A 175 -48.87 -12.42 -13.15
CA GLN A 175 -49.63 -11.44 -13.90
C GLN A 175 -49.16 -10.00 -13.67
N ALA A 176 -48.80 -9.64 -12.43
CA ALA A 176 -48.26 -8.33 -12.11
C ALA A 176 -46.91 -8.08 -12.77
N ILE A 177 -46.05 -9.12 -12.83
CA ILE A 177 -44.74 -9.07 -13.48
C ILE A 177 -44.88 -8.97 -15.00
N VAL A 178 -45.71 -9.81 -15.62
CA VAL A 178 -46.02 -9.76 -17.07
C VAL A 178 -46.55 -8.38 -17.46
N LYS A 179 -47.50 -7.85 -16.69
CA LYS A 179 -48.04 -6.48 -16.91
C LYS A 179 -46.94 -5.42 -16.88
N LYS A 180 -45.93 -5.57 -16.05
CA LYS A 180 -44.89 -4.56 -15.84
C LYS A 180 -43.71 -4.72 -16.79
N TYR A 181 -43.29 -5.93 -17.11
CA TYR A 181 -42.04 -6.22 -17.80
C TYR A 181 -42.21 -7.03 -19.11
N GLY A 182 -43.43 -7.51 -19.38
CA GLY A 182 -43.72 -8.38 -20.53
C GLY A 182 -43.41 -9.85 -20.23
N ASP A 183 -43.64 -10.69 -21.24
CA ASP A 183 -43.50 -12.14 -21.22
C ASP A 183 -42.37 -12.66 -22.09
N THR A 184 -41.65 -11.78 -22.79
CA THR A 184 -40.64 -12.16 -23.79
C THR A 184 -39.24 -12.44 -23.21
N HIS A 185 -38.92 -11.97 -22.02
CA HIS A 185 -37.60 -12.08 -21.43
C HIS A 185 -37.64 -12.15 -19.90
N GLY A 186 -36.61 -12.71 -19.28
CA GLY A 186 -36.51 -12.89 -17.83
C GLY A 186 -37.20 -14.13 -17.29
N TRP A 187 -37.79 -14.98 -18.15
CA TRP A 187 -38.56 -16.16 -17.83
C TRP A 187 -37.77 -17.45 -18.12
N HIS A 188 -38.34 -18.60 -17.73
CA HIS A 188 -37.83 -19.95 -17.96
C HIS A 188 -36.43 -20.22 -17.36
N TRP A 189 -36.12 -19.60 -16.22
CA TRP A 189 -34.88 -19.92 -15.48
C TRP A 189 -34.93 -21.38 -14.99
N LYS A 190 -33.77 -21.99 -14.84
CA LYS A 190 -33.65 -23.37 -14.36
C LYS A 190 -32.95 -23.39 -13.00
N VAL A 191 -33.56 -24.06 -12.02
CA VAL A 191 -32.97 -24.23 -10.69
C VAL A 191 -31.58 -24.86 -10.79
N GLY A 192 -30.64 -24.37 -10.01
CA GLY A 192 -29.24 -24.83 -10.01
C GLY A 192 -28.35 -24.19 -11.07
N THR A 193 -28.91 -23.41 -12.03
CA THR A 193 -28.10 -22.74 -13.05
C THR A 193 -27.68 -21.34 -12.61
N THR A 194 -26.51 -20.89 -13.07
CA THR A 194 -26.06 -19.50 -12.88
C THR A 194 -26.84 -18.58 -13.80
N ALA A 195 -27.69 -17.74 -13.22
CA ALA A 195 -28.56 -16.82 -13.96
C ALA A 195 -27.87 -15.46 -14.20
N GLY A 196 -26.98 -15.06 -13.32
CA GLY A 196 -26.29 -13.78 -13.36
C GLY A 196 -25.19 -13.69 -12.32
N VAL A 197 -24.77 -12.47 -12.00
CA VAL A 197 -23.77 -12.20 -10.96
C VAL A 197 -24.18 -11.03 -10.07
N LEU A 198 -23.74 -11.07 -8.81
CA LEU A 198 -23.63 -9.89 -7.96
C LEU A 198 -22.31 -9.22 -8.28
N SER A 199 -22.32 -7.99 -8.73
CA SER A 199 -21.14 -7.26 -9.19
C SER A 199 -20.91 -6.02 -8.35
N VAL A 200 -19.70 -5.90 -7.75
CA VAL A 200 -19.22 -4.70 -7.08
C VAL A 200 -18.02 -4.17 -7.83
N LEU A 201 -18.02 -2.87 -8.12
CA LEU A 201 -16.92 -2.14 -8.73
C LEU A 201 -16.43 -1.08 -7.74
N VAL A 202 -15.14 -1.14 -7.40
CA VAL A 202 -14.44 -0.19 -6.52
C VAL A 202 -13.45 0.62 -7.37
N PRO A 203 -13.53 1.95 -7.41
CA PRO A 203 -12.64 2.77 -8.23
C PRO A 203 -11.22 2.76 -7.69
N THR A 204 -10.23 2.61 -8.58
CA THR A 204 -8.83 2.49 -8.17
C THR A 204 -8.07 3.81 -8.16
N LYS A 205 -8.54 4.83 -8.89
CA LYS A 205 -7.81 6.09 -9.12
C LYS A 205 -7.59 6.89 -7.83
N HIS A 206 -8.61 7.03 -7.00
CA HIS A 206 -8.51 7.81 -5.76
C HIS A 206 -7.52 7.18 -4.78
N ARG A 207 -7.52 5.86 -4.66
CA ARG A 207 -6.64 5.09 -3.77
C ARG A 207 -5.19 5.10 -4.24
N ALA A 208 -4.94 5.12 -5.55
CA ALA A 208 -3.59 5.23 -6.09
C ALA A 208 -2.91 6.55 -5.68
N ASN A 209 -3.65 7.64 -5.67
CA ASN A 209 -3.13 8.96 -5.27
C ASN A 209 -2.81 9.02 -3.76
N ILE A 210 -3.69 8.49 -2.90
CA ILE A 210 -3.44 8.42 -1.45
C ILE A 210 -2.19 7.57 -1.16
N ALA A 211 -2.08 6.42 -1.80
CA ALA A 211 -0.96 5.52 -1.63
C ALA A 211 0.38 6.16 -2.06
N LEU A 212 0.39 6.86 -3.20
CA LEU A 212 1.56 7.61 -3.67
C LEU A 212 1.93 8.74 -2.70
N HIS A 213 0.94 9.49 -2.22
CA HIS A 213 1.15 10.57 -1.24
C HIS A 213 1.78 10.05 0.06
N ASN A 214 1.27 8.95 0.60
CA ASN A 214 1.82 8.31 1.79
C ASN A 214 3.26 7.81 1.57
N ALA A 215 3.57 7.24 0.39
CA ALA A 215 4.94 6.83 0.05
C ALA A 215 5.89 8.01 0.02
N ILE A 216 5.48 9.13 -0.57
CA ILE A 216 6.27 10.37 -0.63
C ILE A 216 6.53 10.88 0.79
N ILE A 217 5.51 10.93 1.66
CA ILE A 217 5.65 11.40 3.05
C ILE A 217 6.65 10.51 3.81
N ILE A 218 6.51 9.18 3.74
CA ILE A 218 7.42 8.25 4.43
C ILE A 218 8.86 8.42 3.95
N THR A 219 9.06 8.49 2.62
CA THR A 219 10.40 8.64 2.04
C THR A 219 11.01 10.01 2.40
N ALA A 220 10.22 11.08 2.37
CA ALA A 220 10.67 12.42 2.76
C ALA A 220 11.02 12.50 4.25
N ALA A 221 10.20 11.91 5.13
CA ALA A 221 10.50 11.86 6.57
C ALA A 221 11.80 11.11 6.85
N PHE A 222 12.02 9.97 6.17
CA PHE A 222 13.25 9.22 6.31
C PHE A 222 14.47 9.99 5.78
N LEU A 223 14.33 10.72 4.68
CA LEU A 223 15.39 11.59 4.13
C LEU A 223 15.76 12.71 5.12
N ILE A 224 14.78 13.35 5.75
CA ILE A 224 15.01 14.40 6.75
C ILE A 224 15.77 13.82 7.95
N LEU A 225 15.32 12.68 8.48
CA LEU A 225 16.01 12.01 9.59
C LEU A 225 17.45 11.63 9.22
N PHE A 226 17.67 11.13 8.01
CA PHE A 226 19.01 10.83 7.51
C PHE A 226 19.89 12.08 7.44
N LEU A 227 19.37 13.21 6.92
CA LEU A 227 20.13 14.46 6.83
C LEU A 227 20.50 14.99 8.21
N LEU A 228 19.59 14.91 9.20
CA LEU A 228 19.89 15.29 10.59
C LEU A 228 20.99 14.40 11.17
N ALA A 229 20.86 13.09 11.04
CA ALA A 229 21.87 12.13 11.50
C ALA A 229 23.22 12.35 10.80
N PHE A 230 23.22 12.63 9.50
CA PHE A 230 24.40 12.95 8.72
C PHE A 230 25.13 14.19 9.23
N ILE A 231 24.40 15.30 9.48
CA ILE A 231 24.98 16.54 10.02
C ILE A 231 25.60 16.29 11.39
N ILE A 232 24.89 15.59 12.27
CA ILE A 232 25.37 15.23 13.61
C ILE A 232 26.64 14.38 13.50
N ALA A 233 26.65 13.33 12.65
CA ALA A 233 27.79 12.46 12.47
C ALA A 233 29.03 13.22 11.93
N ILE A 234 28.85 14.09 10.92
CA ILE A 234 29.95 14.91 10.38
C ILE A 234 30.49 15.87 11.45
N TYR A 235 29.61 16.45 12.27
CA TYR A 235 30.04 17.30 13.38
C TYR A 235 30.91 16.52 14.39
N PHE A 236 30.45 15.36 14.83
CA PHE A 236 31.17 14.51 15.78
C PHE A 236 32.51 14.01 15.20
N ILE A 237 32.54 13.49 13.99
CA ILE A 237 33.76 13.02 13.33
C ILE A 237 34.76 14.18 13.22
N ASN A 238 34.33 15.36 12.84
CA ASN A 238 35.17 16.52 12.71
C ASN A 238 35.76 16.97 14.06
N LYS A 239 34.94 16.96 15.15
CA LYS A 239 35.34 17.39 16.48
C LYS A 239 36.21 16.34 17.21
N ALA A 240 35.79 15.07 17.14
CA ALA A 240 36.41 14.00 17.92
C ALA A 240 37.64 13.37 17.24
N ILE A 241 37.68 13.35 15.89
CA ILE A 241 38.74 12.63 15.16
C ILE A 241 39.61 13.60 14.32
N ILE A 242 38.96 14.35 13.41
CA ILE A 242 39.75 15.10 12.40
C ILE A 242 40.53 16.24 13.01
N LYS A 243 39.89 17.07 13.85
CA LYS A 243 40.59 18.21 14.50
C LYS A 243 41.74 17.78 15.40
N PRO A 244 41.59 16.77 16.30
CA PRO A 244 42.73 16.26 17.09
C PRO A 244 43.89 15.75 16.23
N ILE A 245 43.61 14.90 15.23
CA ILE A 245 44.64 14.37 14.33
C ILE A 245 45.38 15.50 13.61
N HIS A 246 44.67 16.50 13.07
CA HIS A 246 45.28 17.63 12.38
C HIS A 246 46.16 18.46 13.30
N LYS A 247 45.72 18.71 14.56
CA LYS A 247 46.56 19.38 15.57
C LYS A 247 47.83 18.59 15.88
N MET A 248 47.70 17.27 16.01
CA MET A 248 48.88 16.40 16.24
C MET A 248 49.87 16.44 15.07
N THR A 249 49.38 16.36 13.83
CA THR A 249 50.23 16.46 12.63
C THR A 249 51.00 17.79 12.62
N LYS A 250 50.28 18.91 12.82
CA LYS A 250 50.93 20.23 12.85
C LYS A 250 51.97 20.37 13.95
N LEU A 251 51.63 19.92 15.17
CA LEU A 251 52.58 19.96 16.28
C LEU A 251 53.78 19.06 16.04
N ALA A 252 53.59 17.89 15.39
CA ALA A 252 54.66 17.01 14.98
C ALA A 252 55.66 17.69 13.99
N GLU A 253 55.09 18.40 12.99
CA GLU A 253 55.88 19.19 12.05
C GLU A 253 56.66 20.29 12.77
N ASP A 254 56.03 21.05 13.68
CA ASP A 254 56.66 22.13 14.44
C ASP A 254 57.78 21.59 15.35
N VAL A 255 57.59 20.44 16.00
CA VAL A 255 58.63 19.77 16.82
C VAL A 255 59.76 19.29 15.97
N SER A 256 59.52 18.71 14.79
CA SER A 256 60.55 18.17 13.91
C SER A 256 61.55 19.22 13.38
N VAL A 257 61.08 20.47 13.24
CA VAL A 257 61.90 21.62 12.80
C VAL A 257 62.35 22.52 13.96
N GLY A 258 62.14 22.10 15.21
CA GLY A 258 62.58 22.81 16.40
C GLY A 258 61.80 24.07 16.76
N LYS A 259 60.61 24.27 16.13
CA LYS A 259 59.77 25.45 16.36
C LYS A 259 58.87 25.36 17.60
N SER A 260 58.62 24.16 18.12
CA SER A 260 57.79 23.92 19.30
C SER A 260 58.31 22.78 20.15
N ASN A 261 58.12 22.90 21.46
CA ASN A 261 58.40 21.83 22.42
C ASN A 261 57.18 21.49 23.27
N GLU A 262 55.99 21.84 22.79
CA GLU A 262 54.75 21.60 23.52
C GLU A 262 54.38 20.11 23.52
N ASP A 263 53.69 19.67 24.57
CA ASP A 263 53.11 18.32 24.65
C ASP A 263 51.73 18.28 24.01
N PHE A 264 51.41 17.10 23.45
CA PHE A 264 50.10 16.84 22.94
C PHE A 264 49.10 16.74 24.09
N LYS A 265 48.24 17.74 24.23
CA LYS A 265 47.14 17.78 25.24
C LYS A 265 45.87 17.25 24.64
N VAL A 266 45.67 15.92 24.64
CA VAL A 266 44.40 15.31 24.28
C VAL A 266 43.72 14.81 25.55
N LYS A 267 42.51 15.28 25.81
CA LYS A 267 41.70 14.88 26.95
C LYS A 267 40.83 13.68 26.52
N GLY A 268 41.28 12.46 26.77
CA GLY A 268 40.51 11.23 26.52
C GLY A 268 41.36 9.98 26.74
N ASN A 269 40.67 8.88 27.13
CA ASN A 269 41.27 7.55 27.25
C ASN A 269 40.93 6.66 26.03
N ASP A 270 40.63 7.28 24.89
CA ASP A 270 40.34 6.64 23.62
C ASP A 270 41.62 6.44 22.77
N GLU A 271 41.48 5.92 21.57
CA GLU A 271 42.57 5.64 20.63
C GLU A 271 43.34 6.93 20.26
N ILE A 272 42.68 8.08 20.22
CA ILE A 272 43.27 9.37 19.96
C ILE A 272 44.16 9.81 21.14
N GLY A 273 43.68 9.58 22.37
CA GLY A 273 44.45 9.79 23.60
C GLY A 273 45.68 8.88 23.69
N ALA A 274 45.56 7.61 23.33
CA ALA A 274 46.64 6.64 23.28
C ALA A 274 47.71 7.03 22.24
N LEU A 275 47.27 7.52 21.07
CA LEU A 275 48.16 8.02 20.01
C LEU A 275 48.91 9.27 20.47
N ALA A 276 48.24 10.22 21.13
CA ALA A 276 48.87 11.43 21.70
C ALA A 276 49.94 11.09 22.72
N ASN A 277 49.70 10.15 23.65
CA ASN A 277 50.64 9.70 24.63
C ASN A 277 51.86 9.00 24.01
N SER A 278 51.64 8.20 22.94
CA SER A 278 52.73 7.54 22.19
C SER A 278 53.62 8.56 21.48
N PHE A 279 53.01 9.59 20.93
CA PHE A 279 53.72 10.69 20.28
C PHE A 279 54.54 11.52 21.28
N ASN A 280 54.00 11.79 22.48
CA ASN A 280 54.75 12.48 23.55
C ASN A 280 56.00 11.65 23.98
N ARG A 281 55.90 10.33 24.06
CA ARG A 281 57.03 9.46 24.34
C ARG A 281 58.11 9.55 23.22
N LEU A 282 57.65 9.49 21.94
CA LEU A 282 58.56 9.61 20.79
C LEU A 282 59.27 10.99 20.80
N LYS A 283 58.52 12.08 21.04
CA LYS A 283 59.08 13.42 21.15
C LYS A 283 60.18 13.50 22.21
N LYS A 284 59.93 12.98 23.43
CA LYS A 284 60.94 12.96 24.51
C LYS A 284 62.20 12.22 24.10
N SER A 285 62.07 11.08 23.41
CA SER A 285 63.20 10.30 22.91
C SER A 285 63.98 11.06 21.83
N TYR A 286 63.30 11.70 20.90
CA TYR A 286 63.89 12.53 19.85
C TYR A 286 64.67 13.73 20.43
N LEU A 287 64.08 14.49 21.35
CA LEU A 287 64.71 15.63 21.98
C LEU A 287 65.98 15.21 22.76
N LYS A 288 65.93 14.08 23.48
CA LYS A 288 67.09 13.53 24.19
C LYS A 288 68.19 13.16 23.21
N ALA A 289 67.88 12.53 22.07
CA ALA A 289 68.87 12.22 21.05
C ALA A 289 69.56 13.47 20.44
N VAL A 290 68.74 14.48 20.13
CA VAL A 290 69.25 15.79 19.62
C VAL A 290 70.12 16.45 20.64
N GLN A 291 69.82 16.43 21.92
CA GLN A 291 70.62 17.00 22.97
C GLN A 291 71.95 16.27 23.13
N LEU A 292 71.97 14.94 23.15
CA LEU A 292 73.18 14.13 23.22
C LEU A 292 74.13 14.39 22.01
N LEU A 293 73.57 14.58 20.81
CA LEU A 293 74.34 14.91 19.63
C LEU A 293 74.96 16.33 19.72
N ALA A 294 74.18 17.30 20.27
CA ALA A 294 74.69 18.66 20.49
C ALA A 294 75.82 18.71 21.51
N ASP A 295 75.70 17.97 22.63
CA ASP A 295 76.70 17.91 23.68
C ASP A 295 78.00 17.22 23.15
N ARG A 296 77.87 16.12 22.37
CA ARG A 296 78.96 15.44 21.74
C ARG A 296 79.79 16.33 20.74
N ASN A 297 79.07 17.23 20.07
CA ASN A 297 79.71 18.17 19.13
C ASN A 297 80.35 19.35 19.87
N LYS A 298 80.02 19.66 21.11
CA LYS A 298 80.65 20.67 21.96
C LYS A 298 81.96 20.10 22.56
N GLU A 299 82.00 18.79 22.88
CA GLU A 299 83.17 18.13 23.42
C GLU A 299 84.29 17.90 22.34
N LYS A 300 83.91 18.01 21.07
CA LYS A 300 84.89 17.85 19.94
C LYS A 300 85.47 19.18 19.45
N LYS A 301 85.03 20.32 20.00
CA LYS A 301 85.62 21.62 19.75
C LYS A 301 86.47 22.08 20.93
#